data_072b0c990717649ab09cfe67d17d4d6b
#
_entry.id   072b0c990717649ab09cfe67d17d4d6b
#
_cell.length_a   1.000
_cell.length_b   1.000
_cell.length_c   1.000
_cell.angle_alpha   90.00
_cell.angle_beta   90.00
_cell.angle_gamma   90.00
#
_symmetry.space_group_name_H-M   'P 1'
#
loop_
_entity.id
_entity.type
_entity.pdbx_description
1 polymer ?
#
loop_
_entity_poly.entity_id
_entity_poly.type
_entity_poly.pdbx_seq_one_letter_code
_entity_poly.pdbx_strand_id
1 'polypeptide(L)'
;MIQSDRMAAIDANAEALGVPRKQLMESSGNAVAREVRDIAERGDSVVLVAGRGNNGGDAFVAARFLDEYDVTTVLLGRADTIGTEIARENWEALQRVECDTRQFTDSAAVDIPDCDVIVDGMLGTGATGALREPEATAARAINESDATVVAVDVPSGVDADTGETDGVAVDADRVVTFHDRKPGLAGLDAAVRIADIGIPDAAELFVERGDLLALSRDPQSHKGDHGEVLVVGGGPYTGAPALSAQAALRAGADLVRVAAPETVVREIQGYEESLIVRELPGDRVQPGHVDRLLELADDHDAVVFGPGLGHAEETNAAAREFLSAYDGTCVVDADPLREVPKVDTDADLICTPHQGELESMGGETADDWRERMSLVENYADELDVTLLVKGAHDIISDGEETRVGRTGNPGMTVGGTGDVLAGITGALASGHDTLTAAGIAAFVNGRAGDLAVGDREYGILPTDLLDRIPPAMWGDDK
;
A
#
# COMPACT_ATOMS: atom_id res chain seq x y z
N MET A 1 -5.37 -0.51 -14.36
CA MET A 1 -4.49 0.71 -14.29
C MET A 1 -3.93 0.79 -12.89
N ILE A 2 -2.66 1.17 -12.76
CA ILE A 2 -1.96 1.17 -11.49
C ILE A 2 -1.45 2.57 -11.11
N GLN A 3 -1.74 3.00 -9.88
CA GLN A 3 -1.24 4.27 -9.32
C GLN A 3 0.25 4.16 -8.93
N SER A 4 0.92 5.30 -8.87
CA SER A 4 2.36 5.39 -8.59
C SER A 4 2.76 4.76 -7.26
N ASP A 5 2.01 5.02 -6.19
CA ASP A 5 2.28 4.47 -4.86
C ASP A 5 2.10 2.95 -4.84
N ARG A 6 1.06 2.44 -5.52
CA ARG A 6 0.84 1.00 -5.65
C ARG A 6 1.94 0.32 -6.45
N MET A 7 2.41 0.96 -7.53
CA MET A 7 3.55 0.45 -8.30
C MET A 7 4.82 0.36 -7.46
N ALA A 8 5.11 1.39 -6.66
CA ALA A 8 6.26 1.40 -5.76
C ALA A 8 6.18 0.27 -4.71
N ALA A 9 4.98 -0.02 -4.19
CA ALA A 9 4.74 -1.14 -3.29
C ALA A 9 4.99 -2.49 -3.97
N ILE A 10 4.50 -2.67 -5.20
CA ILE A 10 4.69 -3.91 -5.98
C ILE A 10 6.16 -4.14 -6.31
N ASP A 11 6.92 -3.11 -6.68
CA ASP A 11 8.37 -3.21 -6.90
C ASP A 11 9.11 -3.70 -5.64
N ALA A 12 8.73 -3.16 -4.48
CA ALA A 12 9.30 -3.58 -3.21
C ALA A 12 8.85 -4.99 -2.80
N ASN A 13 7.61 -5.37 -3.11
CA ASN A 13 7.10 -6.73 -2.91
C ASN A 13 7.84 -7.72 -3.81
N ALA A 14 8.08 -7.39 -5.09
CA ALA A 14 8.87 -8.21 -6.00
C ALA A 14 10.29 -8.46 -5.44
N GLU A 15 10.91 -7.42 -4.88
CA GLU A 15 12.23 -7.54 -4.22
C GLU A 15 12.17 -8.47 -3.00
N ALA A 16 11.15 -8.34 -2.14
CA ALA A 16 10.92 -9.22 -0.99
C ALA A 16 10.69 -10.68 -1.42
N LEU A 17 10.09 -10.90 -2.58
CA LEU A 17 9.87 -12.22 -3.19
C LEU A 17 11.11 -12.77 -3.93
N GLY A 18 12.22 -12.04 -3.94
CA GLY A 18 13.50 -12.47 -4.50
C GLY A 18 13.75 -12.07 -5.95
N VAL A 19 13.00 -11.11 -6.50
CA VAL A 19 13.25 -10.47 -7.80
C VAL A 19 13.92 -9.11 -7.59
N PRO A 20 15.26 -9.01 -7.69
CA PRO A 20 15.96 -7.76 -7.39
C PRO A 20 15.59 -6.64 -8.36
N ARG A 21 15.48 -5.41 -7.87
CA ARG A 21 15.21 -4.20 -8.68
C ARG A 21 16.16 -4.05 -9.87
N LYS A 22 17.40 -4.54 -9.75
CA LYS A 22 18.35 -4.54 -10.86
C LYS A 22 17.89 -5.38 -12.05
N GLN A 23 17.21 -6.52 -11.80
CA GLN A 23 16.64 -7.34 -12.87
C GLN A 23 15.43 -6.64 -13.52
N LEU A 24 14.60 -5.97 -12.73
CA LEU A 24 13.48 -5.19 -13.25
C LEU A 24 13.98 -4.06 -14.15
N MET A 25 14.97 -3.25 -13.71
CA MET A 25 15.59 -2.19 -14.52
C MET A 25 16.23 -2.72 -15.80
N GLU A 26 16.85 -3.89 -15.76
CA GLU A 26 17.43 -4.54 -16.95
C GLU A 26 16.33 -4.90 -17.97
N SER A 27 15.17 -5.38 -17.48
CA SER A 27 14.01 -5.71 -18.31
C SER A 27 13.35 -4.45 -18.86
N SER A 28 13.19 -3.41 -18.04
CA SER A 28 12.62 -2.11 -18.43
C SER A 28 13.43 -1.45 -19.54
N GLY A 29 14.74 -1.31 -19.36
CA GLY A 29 15.61 -0.70 -20.37
C GLY A 29 15.66 -1.52 -21.65
N ASN A 30 15.62 -2.86 -21.57
CA ASN A 30 15.52 -3.69 -22.78
C ASN A 30 14.15 -3.50 -23.49
N ALA A 31 13.06 -3.30 -22.76
CA ALA A 31 11.75 -3.00 -23.35
C ALA A 31 11.77 -1.66 -24.11
N VAL A 32 12.39 -0.62 -23.53
CA VAL A 32 12.60 0.67 -24.21
C VAL A 32 13.45 0.51 -25.46
N ALA A 33 14.56 -0.24 -25.39
CA ALA A 33 15.40 -0.50 -26.56
C ALA A 33 14.66 -1.27 -27.67
N ARG A 34 13.72 -2.17 -27.32
CA ARG A 34 12.85 -2.84 -28.31
C ARG A 34 11.91 -1.86 -28.99
N GLU A 35 11.33 -0.91 -28.27
CA GLU A 35 10.49 0.12 -28.87
C GLU A 35 11.26 0.98 -29.86
N VAL A 36 12.50 1.38 -29.52
CA VAL A 36 13.38 2.11 -30.45
C VAL A 36 13.66 1.29 -31.69
N ARG A 37 13.95 -0.01 -31.59
CA ARG A 37 14.19 -0.90 -32.72
C ARG A 37 12.96 -1.10 -33.60
N ASP A 38 11.75 -0.97 -33.05
CA ASP A 38 10.51 -1.12 -33.83
C ASP A 38 10.24 0.12 -34.71
N ILE A 39 10.90 1.27 -34.44
CA ILE A 39 10.65 2.55 -35.14
C ILE A 39 11.85 3.11 -35.88
N ALA A 40 13.06 2.71 -35.53
CA ALA A 40 14.30 3.22 -36.12
C ALA A 40 14.97 2.16 -37.04
N GLU A 41 15.68 2.63 -38.07
CA GLU A 41 16.51 1.78 -38.92
C GLU A 41 17.92 1.66 -38.32
N ARG A 42 18.62 0.57 -38.66
CA ARG A 42 20.01 0.40 -38.20
C ARG A 42 20.91 1.53 -38.69
N GLY A 43 21.61 2.13 -37.76
CA GLY A 43 22.52 3.26 -38.03
C GLY A 43 21.85 4.64 -37.85
N ASP A 44 20.56 4.69 -37.58
CA ASP A 44 19.91 5.93 -37.18
C ASP A 44 20.52 6.49 -35.87
N SER A 45 20.44 7.78 -35.71
CA SER A 45 20.92 8.48 -34.53
C SER A 45 19.88 8.46 -33.41
N VAL A 46 20.29 8.03 -32.22
CA VAL A 46 19.42 7.92 -31.04
C VAL A 46 20.01 8.71 -29.86
N VAL A 47 19.27 9.67 -29.37
CA VAL A 47 19.67 10.44 -28.18
C VAL A 47 18.81 10.04 -26.99
N LEU A 48 19.45 9.54 -25.91
CA LEU A 48 18.77 9.25 -24.68
C LEU A 48 19.02 10.39 -23.68
N VAL A 49 17.95 11.08 -23.26
CA VAL A 49 18.00 12.17 -22.28
C VAL A 49 17.56 11.63 -20.94
N ALA A 50 18.51 11.51 -20.03
CA ALA A 50 18.32 10.80 -18.76
C ALA A 50 18.41 11.75 -17.55
N GLY A 51 17.53 11.53 -16.59
CA GLY A 51 17.61 12.12 -15.26
C GLY A 51 18.50 11.33 -14.31
N ARG A 52 18.44 11.66 -13.02
CA ARG A 52 19.28 11.09 -11.96
C ARG A 52 18.59 9.99 -11.13
N GLY A 53 17.37 9.61 -11.49
CA GLY A 53 16.57 8.58 -10.84
C GLY A 53 16.61 7.24 -11.56
N ASN A 54 15.68 6.35 -11.20
CA ASN A 54 15.53 5.03 -11.81
C ASN A 54 15.15 5.13 -13.29
N ASN A 55 14.31 6.09 -13.70
CA ASN A 55 13.94 6.30 -15.08
C ASN A 55 15.17 6.60 -15.98
N GLY A 56 16.12 7.40 -15.45
CA GLY A 56 17.43 7.57 -16.08
C GLY A 56 18.22 6.28 -16.14
N GLY A 57 18.12 5.44 -15.09
CA GLY A 57 18.71 4.12 -15.07
C GLY A 57 18.20 3.20 -16.18
N ASP A 58 16.90 3.21 -16.42
CA ASP A 58 16.26 2.46 -17.52
C ASP A 58 16.78 2.94 -18.89
N ALA A 59 16.93 4.27 -19.06
CA ALA A 59 17.52 4.86 -20.27
C ALA A 59 19.00 4.44 -20.44
N PHE A 60 19.81 4.37 -19.37
CA PHE A 60 21.19 3.89 -19.44
C PHE A 60 21.27 2.42 -19.86
N VAL A 61 20.36 1.60 -19.32
CA VAL A 61 20.24 0.20 -19.76
C VAL A 61 19.85 0.14 -21.22
N ALA A 62 18.85 0.92 -21.67
CA ALA A 62 18.41 0.96 -23.07
C ALA A 62 19.55 1.34 -24.00
N ALA A 63 20.37 2.35 -23.67
CA ALA A 63 21.53 2.76 -24.45
C ALA A 63 22.50 1.60 -24.71
N ARG A 64 22.72 0.76 -23.71
CA ARG A 64 23.61 -0.41 -23.81
C ARG A 64 23.09 -1.50 -24.77
N PHE A 65 21.76 -1.57 -24.94
CA PHE A 65 21.13 -2.51 -25.88
C PHE A 65 21.04 -1.99 -27.31
N LEU A 66 21.39 -0.73 -27.57
CA LEU A 66 21.25 -0.06 -28.87
C LEU A 66 22.59 0.11 -29.60
N ASP A 67 23.53 -0.85 -29.45
CA ASP A 67 24.87 -0.84 -30.02
C ASP A 67 24.92 -0.84 -31.57
N GLU A 68 23.80 -1.09 -32.21
CA GLU A 68 23.62 -1.07 -33.67
C GLU A 68 23.18 0.30 -34.24
N TYR A 69 23.04 1.31 -33.35
CA TYR A 69 22.63 2.69 -33.63
C TYR A 69 23.76 3.67 -33.27
N ASP A 70 23.65 4.92 -33.78
CA ASP A 70 24.55 6.01 -33.35
C ASP A 70 23.98 6.64 -32.06
N VAL A 71 24.42 6.14 -30.91
CA VAL A 71 23.84 6.43 -29.61
C VAL A 71 24.60 7.51 -28.87
N THR A 72 23.93 8.61 -28.50
CA THR A 72 24.41 9.59 -27.53
C THR A 72 23.54 9.55 -26.27
N THR A 73 24.17 9.41 -25.09
CA THR A 73 23.45 9.45 -23.80
C THR A 73 23.74 10.76 -23.07
N VAL A 74 22.70 11.54 -22.82
CA VAL A 74 22.76 12.81 -22.10
C VAL A 74 22.26 12.63 -20.67
N LEU A 75 23.10 12.93 -19.67
CA LEU A 75 22.71 13.02 -18.27
C LEU A 75 22.45 14.47 -17.89
N LEU A 76 21.25 14.76 -17.41
CA LEU A 76 20.90 16.06 -16.83
C LEU A 76 21.28 16.08 -15.34
N GLY A 77 22.40 16.77 -15.06
CA GLY A 77 23.01 16.83 -13.74
C GLY A 77 24.39 16.21 -13.70
N ARG A 78 24.87 15.97 -12.49
CA ARG A 78 26.21 15.38 -12.24
C ARG A 78 26.08 13.90 -11.92
N ALA A 79 26.98 13.10 -12.46
CA ALA A 79 26.99 11.65 -12.24
C ALA A 79 27.11 11.26 -10.73
N ASP A 80 27.84 12.06 -9.94
CA ASP A 80 27.96 11.85 -8.49
C ASP A 80 26.65 12.13 -7.71
N THR A 81 25.64 12.71 -8.36
CA THR A 81 24.30 12.99 -7.80
C THR A 81 23.22 12.03 -8.31
N ILE A 82 23.58 10.96 -9.04
CA ILE A 82 22.65 9.89 -9.38
C ILE A 82 22.16 9.24 -8.09
N GLY A 83 20.83 9.27 -7.89
CA GLY A 83 20.20 8.97 -6.61
C GLY A 83 20.20 7.50 -6.20
N THR A 84 20.20 6.58 -7.18
CA THR A 84 20.16 5.13 -6.92
C THR A 84 21.48 4.46 -7.33
N GLU A 85 21.88 3.45 -6.56
CA GLU A 85 23.11 2.69 -6.83
C GLU A 85 23.03 1.97 -8.18
N ILE A 86 21.88 1.37 -8.49
CA ILE A 86 21.65 0.63 -9.73
C ILE A 86 21.77 1.54 -10.95
N ALA A 87 21.16 2.72 -10.94
CA ALA A 87 21.30 3.70 -12.03
C ALA A 87 22.74 4.19 -12.17
N ARG A 88 23.45 4.40 -11.06
CA ARG A 88 24.88 4.78 -11.07
C ARG A 88 25.77 3.69 -11.68
N GLU A 89 25.54 2.43 -11.33
CA GLU A 89 26.26 1.29 -11.91
C GLU A 89 26.06 1.22 -13.43
N ASN A 90 24.85 1.47 -13.91
CA ASN A 90 24.54 1.46 -15.34
C ASN A 90 25.18 2.65 -16.08
N TRP A 91 25.19 3.85 -15.47
CA TRP A 91 25.93 5.00 -16.01
C TRP A 91 27.44 4.71 -16.13
N GLU A 92 28.06 4.16 -15.08
CA GLU A 92 29.47 3.78 -15.08
C GLU A 92 29.77 2.69 -16.12
N ALA A 93 28.82 1.77 -16.37
CA ALA A 93 28.96 0.76 -17.38
C ALA A 93 29.05 1.36 -18.78
N LEU A 94 28.20 2.35 -19.11
CA LEU A 94 28.27 3.08 -20.39
C LEU A 94 29.63 3.76 -20.58
N GLN A 95 30.17 4.40 -19.54
CA GLN A 95 31.49 5.02 -19.61
C GLN A 95 32.63 4.02 -19.81
N ARG A 96 32.54 2.84 -19.18
CA ARG A 96 33.56 1.78 -19.31
C ARG A 96 33.58 1.13 -20.69
N VAL A 97 32.44 1.11 -21.39
CA VAL A 97 32.33 0.58 -22.77
C VAL A 97 32.48 1.69 -23.82
N GLU A 98 32.89 2.89 -23.38
CA GLU A 98 33.18 4.04 -24.25
C GLU A 98 32.00 4.52 -25.12
N CYS A 99 30.74 4.38 -24.63
CA CYS A 99 29.58 5.00 -25.25
C CYS A 99 29.72 6.54 -25.24
N ASP A 100 29.18 7.23 -26.24
CA ASP A 100 29.10 8.70 -26.20
C ASP A 100 28.20 9.14 -25.05
N THR A 101 28.79 9.71 -24.01
CA THR A 101 28.09 10.19 -22.80
C THR A 101 28.40 11.65 -22.57
N ARG A 102 27.35 12.47 -22.37
CA ARG A 102 27.45 13.91 -22.09
C ARG A 102 26.77 14.24 -20.78
N GLN A 103 27.22 15.28 -20.09
CA GLN A 103 26.61 15.76 -18.85
C GLN A 103 26.33 17.24 -18.95
N PHE A 104 25.09 17.65 -18.63
CA PHE A 104 24.70 19.05 -18.58
C PHE A 104 24.19 19.42 -17.18
N THR A 105 24.92 20.29 -16.51
CA THR A 105 24.61 20.76 -15.15
C THR A 105 23.98 22.14 -15.11
N ASP A 106 23.99 22.85 -16.24
CA ASP A 106 23.46 24.18 -16.43
C ASP A 106 22.49 24.17 -17.61
N SER A 107 21.30 24.73 -17.41
CA SER A 107 20.28 24.84 -18.46
C SER A 107 20.78 25.57 -19.71
N ALA A 108 21.64 26.57 -19.55
CA ALA A 108 22.24 27.32 -20.67
C ALA A 108 23.21 26.47 -21.52
N ALA A 109 23.66 25.33 -20.99
CA ALA A 109 24.59 24.40 -21.67
C ALA A 109 23.87 23.20 -22.26
N VAL A 110 22.57 23.02 -22.00
CA VAL A 110 21.79 21.91 -22.54
C VAL A 110 21.79 21.99 -24.07
N ASP A 111 22.36 20.98 -24.69
CA ASP A 111 22.46 20.82 -26.14
C ASP A 111 22.07 19.38 -26.49
N ILE A 112 20.89 19.21 -27.06
CA ILE A 112 20.39 17.93 -27.55
C ILE A 112 20.72 17.87 -29.04
N PRO A 113 21.58 16.94 -29.48
CA PRO A 113 21.93 16.80 -30.88
C PRO A 113 20.72 16.49 -31.76
N ASP A 114 20.74 16.99 -33.01
CA ASP A 114 19.78 16.54 -34.02
C ASP A 114 19.89 15.02 -34.19
N CYS A 115 18.77 14.33 -34.16
CA CYS A 115 18.72 12.89 -34.24
C CYS A 115 17.39 12.38 -34.80
N ASP A 116 17.32 11.09 -35.09
CA ASP A 116 16.13 10.45 -35.61
C ASP A 116 15.15 10.03 -34.52
N VAL A 117 15.69 9.63 -33.35
CA VAL A 117 14.90 9.22 -32.18
C VAL A 117 15.44 9.85 -30.89
N ILE A 118 14.55 10.40 -30.07
CA ILE A 118 14.84 10.81 -28.70
C ILE A 118 14.15 9.85 -27.72
N VAL A 119 14.89 9.40 -26.71
CA VAL A 119 14.33 8.66 -25.56
C VAL A 119 14.31 9.59 -24.36
N ASP A 120 13.12 9.93 -23.88
CA ASP A 120 12.90 10.68 -22.65
C ASP A 120 12.92 9.76 -21.43
N GLY A 121 14.02 9.71 -20.74
CA GLY A 121 14.21 9.03 -19.45
C GLY A 121 14.55 10.00 -18.31
N MET A 122 14.08 11.26 -18.38
CA MET A 122 14.42 12.25 -17.37
C MET A 122 13.72 11.97 -16.03
N LEU A 123 12.40 11.87 -16.04
CA LEU A 123 11.58 11.64 -14.84
C LEU A 123 10.52 10.59 -15.14
N GLY A 124 10.17 9.78 -14.12
CA GLY A 124 9.11 8.76 -14.17
C GLY A 124 8.04 9.03 -13.11
N THR A 125 7.29 8.00 -12.73
CA THR A 125 6.13 8.05 -11.80
C THR A 125 6.42 8.68 -10.43
N GLY A 126 7.66 8.68 -9.96
CA GLY A 126 8.04 9.26 -8.66
C GLY A 126 8.19 10.79 -8.66
N ALA A 127 7.92 11.48 -9.77
CA ALA A 127 8.05 12.92 -9.87
C ALA A 127 6.68 13.59 -10.02
N THR A 128 6.41 14.59 -9.21
CA THR A 128 5.19 15.41 -9.25
C THR A 128 5.51 16.89 -9.38
N GLY A 129 4.58 17.66 -9.98
CA GLY A 129 4.69 19.10 -10.17
C GLY A 129 5.58 19.51 -11.35
N ALA A 130 5.81 20.80 -11.50
CA ALA A 130 6.53 21.38 -12.63
C ALA A 130 7.98 20.89 -12.76
N LEU A 131 8.40 20.62 -14.00
CA LEU A 131 9.81 20.33 -14.30
C LEU A 131 10.70 21.49 -13.82
N ARG A 132 11.79 21.15 -13.16
CA ARG A 132 12.82 22.08 -12.74
C ARG A 132 13.92 22.17 -13.81
N GLU A 133 14.76 23.18 -13.74
CA GLU A 133 15.94 23.25 -14.58
C GLU A 133 17.03 22.27 -14.09
N PRO A 134 17.76 21.58 -14.97
CA PRO A 134 17.80 21.76 -16.43
C PRO A 134 16.75 20.93 -17.22
N GLU A 135 15.96 20.06 -16.57
CA GLU A 135 14.99 19.17 -17.20
C GLU A 135 13.92 19.96 -18.01
N ALA A 136 13.47 21.10 -17.51
CA ALA A 136 12.51 21.96 -18.22
C ALA A 136 13.06 22.51 -19.54
N THR A 137 14.35 22.88 -19.58
CA THR A 137 15.01 23.29 -20.83
C THR A 137 15.17 22.14 -21.79
N ALA A 138 15.52 20.95 -21.30
CA ALA A 138 15.62 19.75 -22.13
C ALA A 138 14.26 19.36 -22.74
N ALA A 139 13.17 19.41 -21.96
CA ALA A 139 11.83 19.12 -22.45
C ALA A 139 11.40 20.09 -23.59
N ARG A 140 11.72 21.40 -23.48
CA ARG A 140 11.46 22.34 -24.57
C ARG A 140 12.28 22.01 -25.82
N ALA A 141 13.55 21.64 -25.66
CA ALA A 141 14.40 21.28 -26.80
C ALA A 141 13.92 19.97 -27.47
N ILE A 142 13.45 19.00 -26.68
CA ILE A 142 12.85 17.77 -27.20
C ILE A 142 11.59 18.09 -28.03
N ASN A 143 10.69 18.92 -27.49
CA ASN A 143 9.44 19.29 -28.17
C ASN A 143 9.65 20.17 -29.43
N GLU A 144 10.79 20.84 -29.54
CA GLU A 144 11.18 21.64 -30.70
C GLU A 144 11.91 20.81 -31.77
N SER A 145 12.26 19.55 -31.49
CA SER A 145 12.96 18.68 -32.44
C SER A 145 12.00 18.03 -33.43
N ASP A 146 12.54 17.58 -34.57
CA ASP A 146 11.80 16.78 -35.57
C ASP A 146 11.94 15.25 -35.31
N ALA A 147 12.56 14.85 -34.20
CA ALA A 147 12.80 13.45 -33.85
C ALA A 147 11.51 12.74 -33.37
N THR A 148 11.43 11.43 -33.58
CA THR A 148 10.41 10.63 -32.93
C THR A 148 10.73 10.47 -31.44
N VAL A 149 9.79 10.85 -30.56
CA VAL A 149 10.00 10.87 -29.10
C VAL A 149 9.39 9.64 -28.44
N VAL A 150 10.22 8.89 -27.71
CA VAL A 150 9.83 7.72 -26.90
C VAL A 150 10.02 8.06 -25.42
N ALA A 151 8.93 8.13 -24.65
CA ALA A 151 9.02 8.32 -23.22
C ALA A 151 9.13 7.00 -22.45
N VAL A 152 9.98 7.01 -21.44
CA VAL A 152 10.18 5.88 -20.50
C VAL A 152 9.18 6.03 -19.37
N ASP A 153 8.33 5.06 -19.20
CA ASP A 153 7.26 4.93 -18.19
C ASP A 153 6.14 5.97 -18.32
N VAL A 154 6.44 7.25 -18.16
CA VAL A 154 5.55 8.41 -18.42
C VAL A 154 6.35 9.54 -19.06
N PRO A 155 5.75 10.38 -19.91
CA PRO A 155 6.45 11.55 -20.42
C PRO A 155 6.84 12.49 -19.28
N SER A 156 8.07 12.97 -19.28
CA SER A 156 8.57 13.84 -18.21
C SER A 156 7.77 15.13 -18.10
N GLY A 157 7.26 15.41 -16.91
CA GLY A 157 6.40 16.56 -16.62
C GLY A 157 4.90 16.26 -16.65
N VAL A 158 4.51 15.03 -17.04
CA VAL A 158 3.14 14.53 -16.88
C VAL A 158 3.02 13.82 -15.54
N ASP A 159 2.00 14.13 -14.76
CA ASP A 159 1.67 13.41 -13.54
C ASP A 159 1.10 12.04 -13.89
N ALA A 160 1.70 10.98 -13.34
CA ALA A 160 1.37 9.61 -13.70
C ALA A 160 -0.03 9.15 -13.25
N ASP A 161 -0.57 9.76 -12.20
CA ASP A 161 -1.84 9.38 -11.61
C ASP A 161 -3.01 10.22 -12.16
N THR A 162 -2.77 11.50 -12.46
CA THR A 162 -3.81 12.42 -12.91
C THR A 162 -3.74 12.77 -14.41
N GLY A 163 -2.57 12.69 -15.03
CA GLY A 163 -2.30 13.16 -16.38
C GLY A 163 -2.15 14.69 -16.49
N GLU A 164 -2.20 15.40 -15.38
CA GLU A 164 -2.03 16.84 -15.36
C GLU A 164 -0.57 17.25 -15.60
N THR A 165 -0.37 18.48 -16.06
CA THR A 165 0.96 19.07 -16.31
C THR A 165 1.05 20.46 -15.69
N ASP A 166 2.02 20.66 -14.81
CA ASP A 166 2.29 21.94 -14.15
C ASP A 166 3.35 22.75 -14.92
N GLY A 167 3.16 22.99 -16.22
CA GLY A 167 4.11 23.72 -17.03
C GLY A 167 4.52 22.99 -18.29
N VAL A 168 5.83 22.97 -18.63
CA VAL A 168 6.31 22.20 -19.78
C VAL A 168 6.35 20.71 -19.43
N ALA A 169 5.85 19.88 -20.34
CA ALA A 169 6.03 18.44 -20.34
C ALA A 169 6.55 18.00 -21.70
N VAL A 170 7.12 16.81 -21.77
CA VAL A 170 7.56 16.20 -23.04
C VAL A 170 6.33 15.75 -23.83
N ASP A 171 6.27 16.15 -25.10
CA ASP A 171 5.27 15.71 -26.06
C ASP A 171 5.80 14.45 -26.75
N ALA A 172 5.40 13.28 -26.24
CA ALA A 172 5.90 12.01 -26.68
C ALA A 172 4.99 11.39 -27.74
N ASP A 173 5.59 10.86 -28.84
CA ASP A 173 4.86 10.06 -29.85
C ASP A 173 4.52 8.67 -29.31
N ARG A 174 5.39 8.14 -28.44
CA ARG A 174 5.29 6.79 -27.86
C ARG A 174 5.66 6.80 -26.39
N VAL A 175 5.01 5.91 -25.63
CA VAL A 175 5.31 5.67 -24.22
C VAL A 175 5.51 4.17 -24.00
N VAL A 176 6.62 3.79 -23.38
CA VAL A 176 6.84 2.43 -22.87
C VAL A 176 6.64 2.44 -21.38
N THR A 177 5.47 2.04 -20.93
CA THR A 177 5.14 1.95 -19.48
C THR A 177 5.29 0.52 -19.00
N PHE A 178 5.61 0.34 -17.72
CA PHE A 178 5.99 -0.94 -17.15
C PHE A 178 4.87 -1.55 -16.32
N HIS A 179 4.72 -2.88 -16.41
CA HIS A 179 3.83 -3.71 -15.66
C HIS A 179 2.35 -3.47 -15.98
N ASP A 180 1.81 -2.28 -15.69
CA ASP A 180 0.45 -1.87 -16.04
C ASP A 180 0.39 -0.39 -16.44
N ARG A 181 -0.72 0.00 -17.08
CA ARG A 181 -0.96 1.36 -17.52
C ARG A 181 -1.21 2.29 -16.33
N LYS A 182 -0.51 3.44 -16.31
CA LYS A 182 -0.76 4.49 -15.33
C LYS A 182 -2.02 5.29 -15.71
N PRO A 183 -2.82 5.74 -14.74
CA PRO A 183 -4.06 6.49 -15.02
C PRO A 183 -3.81 7.73 -15.87
N GLY A 184 -2.75 8.48 -15.59
CA GLY A 184 -2.38 9.71 -16.31
C GLY A 184 -2.06 9.53 -17.79
N LEU A 185 -1.82 8.30 -18.25
CA LEU A 185 -1.60 7.99 -19.66
C LEU A 185 -2.91 7.88 -20.45
N ALA A 186 -4.07 7.91 -19.82
CA ALA A 186 -5.35 7.63 -20.49
C ALA A 186 -5.75 8.72 -21.50
N GLY A 187 -5.31 9.96 -21.31
CA GLY A 187 -5.67 11.12 -22.13
C GLY A 187 -4.59 11.57 -23.12
N LEU A 188 -3.43 10.90 -23.17
CA LEU A 188 -2.32 11.30 -24.03
C LEU A 188 -2.55 10.90 -25.51
N ASP A 189 -2.15 11.78 -26.41
CA ASP A 189 -2.11 11.48 -27.86
C ASP A 189 -0.78 10.81 -28.22
N ALA A 190 -0.50 9.68 -27.55
CA ALA A 190 0.72 8.89 -27.70
C ALA A 190 0.38 7.41 -27.83
N ALA A 191 1.18 6.66 -28.58
CA ALA A 191 1.06 5.20 -28.64
C ALA A 191 1.65 4.59 -27.37
N VAL A 192 0.79 4.09 -26.45
CA VAL A 192 1.21 3.50 -25.18
C VAL A 192 1.41 1.99 -25.31
N ARG A 193 2.61 1.52 -25.01
CA ARG A 193 2.98 0.11 -24.91
C ARG A 193 3.20 -0.27 -23.44
N ILE A 194 2.46 -1.24 -22.94
CA ILE A 194 2.68 -1.85 -21.63
C ILE A 194 3.71 -2.96 -21.80
N ALA A 195 4.83 -2.86 -21.09
CA ALA A 195 5.90 -3.83 -21.10
C ALA A 195 5.89 -4.69 -19.85
N ASP A 196 5.82 -6.00 -20.01
CA ASP A 196 6.10 -6.95 -18.94
C ASP A 196 7.61 -6.92 -18.65
N ILE A 197 7.96 -6.57 -17.41
CA ILE A 197 9.34 -6.46 -16.93
C ILE A 197 9.73 -7.60 -15.98
N GLY A 198 8.84 -8.59 -15.79
CA GLY A 198 9.09 -9.78 -14.98
C GLY A 198 8.73 -9.62 -13.51
N ILE A 199 7.82 -8.71 -13.17
CA ILE A 199 7.19 -8.68 -11.86
C ILE A 199 6.23 -9.88 -11.76
N PRO A 200 6.37 -10.75 -10.75
CA PRO A 200 5.46 -11.89 -10.61
C PRO A 200 4.09 -11.44 -10.09
N ASP A 201 3.00 -12.06 -10.55
CA ASP A 201 1.63 -11.83 -10.04
C ASP A 201 1.55 -11.95 -8.50
N ALA A 202 2.43 -12.74 -7.91
CA ALA A 202 2.57 -12.88 -6.46
C ALA A 202 2.91 -11.56 -5.74
N ALA A 203 3.55 -10.59 -6.43
CA ALA A 203 3.89 -9.29 -5.84
C ALA A 203 2.67 -8.37 -5.69
N GLU A 204 1.64 -8.60 -6.51
CA GLU A 204 0.34 -7.95 -6.37
C GLU A 204 -0.55 -8.69 -5.37
N LEU A 205 -0.58 -10.02 -5.48
CA LEU A 205 -1.49 -10.87 -4.69
C LEU A 205 -1.13 -10.88 -3.20
N PHE A 206 0.15 -11.09 -2.87
CA PHE A 206 0.55 -11.19 -1.47
C PHE A 206 0.79 -9.81 -0.85
N VAL A 207 0.28 -9.63 0.36
CA VAL A 207 0.64 -8.48 1.19
C VAL A 207 2.04 -8.72 1.73
N GLU A 208 2.96 -7.83 1.38
CA GLU A 208 4.37 -7.94 1.71
C GLU A 208 4.93 -6.60 2.21
N ARG A 209 6.25 -6.51 2.41
CA ARG A 209 6.91 -5.32 2.94
C ARG A 209 6.70 -4.03 2.14
N GLY A 210 6.50 -4.14 0.84
CA GLY A 210 6.24 -2.98 -0.01
C GLY A 210 4.95 -2.27 0.36
N ASP A 211 3.93 -2.99 0.81
CA ASP A 211 2.67 -2.41 1.25
C ASP A 211 2.84 -1.49 2.48
N LEU A 212 3.90 -1.69 3.29
CA LEU A 212 4.21 -0.82 4.43
C LEU A 212 4.70 0.58 4.01
N LEU A 213 4.97 0.83 2.73
CA LEU A 213 5.30 2.18 2.22
C LEU A 213 4.15 3.16 2.44
N ALA A 214 2.91 2.67 2.47
CA ALA A 214 1.73 3.46 2.81
C ALA A 214 1.79 4.05 4.23
N LEU A 215 2.56 3.48 5.14
CA LEU A 215 2.69 3.90 6.54
C LEU A 215 3.69 5.06 6.75
N SER A 216 4.15 5.71 5.69
CA SER A 216 5.07 6.84 5.81
C SER A 216 4.41 8.01 6.57
N ARG A 217 5.15 8.64 7.50
CA ARG A 217 4.66 9.77 8.29
C ARG A 217 5.45 11.02 7.96
N ASP A 218 4.76 12.15 7.87
CA ASP A 218 5.43 13.45 7.76
C ASP A 218 6.17 13.73 9.09
N PRO A 219 7.49 14.04 9.05
CA PRO A 219 8.22 14.44 10.25
C PRO A 219 7.67 15.69 10.95
N GLN A 220 6.77 16.45 10.32
CA GLN A 220 6.11 17.61 10.87
C GLN A 220 4.70 17.31 11.42
N SER A 221 4.28 16.04 11.43
CA SER A 221 2.97 15.62 11.95
C SER A 221 2.76 16.04 13.41
N HIS A 222 1.50 16.27 13.77
CA HIS A 222 1.06 16.65 15.10
C HIS A 222 0.06 15.64 15.66
N LYS A 223 -0.28 15.74 16.94
CA LYS A 223 -1.33 14.93 17.56
C LYS A 223 -2.67 15.16 16.87
N GLY A 224 -3.32 14.08 16.45
CA GLY A 224 -4.57 14.06 15.70
C GLY A 224 -4.39 13.79 14.20
N ASP A 225 -3.14 13.81 13.70
CA ASP A 225 -2.86 13.56 12.26
C ASP A 225 -2.85 12.06 11.91
N HIS A 226 -2.78 11.17 12.92
CA HIS A 226 -2.63 9.72 12.73
C HIS A 226 -3.77 8.90 13.34
N GLY A 227 -4.92 9.53 13.48
CA GLY A 227 -6.19 8.92 13.81
C GLY A 227 -6.48 8.77 15.30
N GLU A 228 -7.76 8.93 15.63
CA GLU A 228 -8.36 8.64 16.91
C GLU A 228 -9.28 7.42 16.76
N VAL A 229 -9.14 6.43 17.62
CA VAL A 229 -9.88 5.16 17.55
C VAL A 229 -10.77 4.98 18.78
N LEU A 230 -12.04 4.61 18.53
CA LEU A 230 -12.97 4.17 19.55
C LEU A 230 -13.06 2.63 19.54
N VAL A 231 -12.75 1.99 20.66
CA VAL A 231 -13.00 0.56 20.85
C VAL A 231 -14.29 0.39 21.65
N VAL A 232 -15.31 -0.22 21.07
CA VAL A 232 -16.56 -0.60 21.75
C VAL A 232 -16.47 -2.07 22.13
N GLY A 233 -16.30 -2.33 23.42
CA GLY A 233 -16.03 -3.70 23.86
C GLY A 233 -16.19 -3.91 25.36
N GLY A 234 -16.03 -5.17 25.75
CA GLY A 234 -16.16 -5.57 27.15
C GLY A 234 -17.58 -5.87 27.60
N GLY A 235 -17.66 -6.55 28.68
CA GLY A 235 -18.86 -7.13 29.30
C GLY A 235 -18.43 -8.41 30.00
N PRO A 236 -18.71 -9.59 29.43
CA PRO A 236 -18.23 -10.84 30.02
C PRO A 236 -16.69 -11.01 29.95
N TYR A 237 -16.03 -10.31 29.01
CA TYR A 237 -14.58 -10.41 28.82
C TYR A 237 -13.93 -9.03 28.87
N THR A 238 -12.95 -8.84 29.73
CA THR A 238 -12.29 -7.55 29.97
C THR A 238 -10.97 -7.40 29.21
N GLY A 239 -10.30 -8.52 28.88
CA GLY A 239 -9.00 -8.53 28.22
C GLY A 239 -9.06 -8.16 26.74
N ALA A 240 -10.09 -8.58 26.06
CA ALA A 240 -10.25 -8.37 24.61
C ALA A 240 -10.24 -6.87 24.20
N PRO A 241 -11.10 -5.99 24.77
CA PRO A 241 -11.06 -4.57 24.41
C PRO A 241 -9.77 -3.87 24.84
N ALA A 242 -9.13 -4.35 25.92
CA ALA A 242 -7.84 -3.80 26.35
C ALA A 242 -6.71 -4.18 25.38
N LEU A 243 -6.70 -5.42 24.86
CA LEU A 243 -5.74 -5.87 23.84
C LEU A 243 -5.92 -5.07 22.54
N SER A 244 -7.16 -4.92 22.06
CA SER A 244 -7.45 -4.11 20.86
C SER A 244 -7.00 -2.66 21.03
N ALA A 245 -7.32 -2.03 22.15
CA ALA A 245 -6.94 -0.64 22.40
C ALA A 245 -5.43 -0.46 22.49
N GLN A 246 -4.72 -1.36 23.18
CA GLN A 246 -3.26 -1.33 23.24
C GLN A 246 -2.62 -1.59 21.88
N ALA A 247 -3.18 -2.51 21.08
CA ALA A 247 -2.70 -2.81 19.74
C ALA A 247 -2.89 -1.60 18.81
N ALA A 248 -4.02 -0.88 18.91
CA ALA A 248 -4.23 0.35 18.15
C ALA A 248 -3.21 1.44 18.50
N LEU A 249 -2.91 1.65 19.78
CA LEU A 249 -1.86 2.57 20.23
C LEU A 249 -0.47 2.16 19.72
N ARG A 250 -0.15 0.86 19.73
CA ARG A 250 1.13 0.33 19.21
C ARG A 250 1.22 0.40 17.68
N ALA A 251 0.10 0.33 16.99
CA ALA A 251 0.01 0.53 15.54
C ALA A 251 0.04 2.02 15.14
N GLY A 252 0.05 2.92 16.13
CA GLY A 252 0.33 4.33 15.93
C GLY A 252 -0.87 5.24 15.91
N ALA A 253 -2.05 4.82 16.36
CA ALA A 253 -3.14 5.74 16.65
C ALA A 253 -2.73 6.77 17.72
N ASP A 254 -3.06 8.03 17.47
CA ASP A 254 -2.69 9.14 18.35
C ASP A 254 -3.49 9.15 19.67
N LEU A 255 -4.71 8.61 19.62
CA LEU A 255 -5.59 8.49 20.76
C LEU A 255 -6.50 7.26 20.62
N VAL A 256 -6.66 6.53 21.71
CA VAL A 256 -7.61 5.42 21.77
C VAL A 256 -8.51 5.58 23.00
N ARG A 257 -9.83 5.48 22.77
CA ARG A 257 -10.83 5.42 23.83
C ARG A 257 -11.53 4.07 23.81
N VAL A 258 -11.92 3.59 24.99
CA VAL A 258 -12.68 2.33 25.10
C VAL A 258 -14.05 2.65 25.71
N ALA A 259 -15.13 2.40 24.98
CA ALA A 259 -16.49 2.43 25.52
C ALA A 259 -16.85 1.05 26.05
N ALA A 260 -17.07 0.94 27.35
CA ALA A 260 -17.30 -0.33 28.03
C ALA A 260 -18.35 -0.22 29.14
N PRO A 261 -19.07 -1.34 29.48
CA PRO A 261 -19.98 -1.41 30.61
C PRO A 261 -19.33 -0.99 31.92
N GLU A 262 -20.04 -0.23 32.75
CA GLU A 262 -19.53 0.32 34.03
C GLU A 262 -18.93 -0.73 34.96
N THR A 263 -19.43 -1.95 34.89
CA THR A 263 -18.98 -3.06 35.73
C THR A 263 -17.56 -3.51 35.46
N VAL A 264 -16.98 -3.20 34.25
CA VAL A 264 -15.65 -3.66 33.83
C VAL A 264 -14.66 -2.52 33.56
N VAL A 265 -15.09 -1.28 33.73
CA VAL A 265 -14.26 -0.09 33.44
C VAL A 265 -12.93 -0.11 34.19
N ARG A 266 -12.95 -0.47 35.48
CA ARG A 266 -11.76 -0.45 36.34
C ARG A 266 -10.75 -1.52 35.96
N GLU A 267 -11.23 -2.69 35.55
CA GLU A 267 -10.41 -3.80 35.09
C GLU A 267 -9.72 -3.41 33.78
N ILE A 268 -10.46 -2.86 32.82
CA ILE A 268 -9.91 -2.42 31.54
C ILE A 268 -8.89 -1.30 31.73
N GLN A 269 -9.23 -0.26 32.51
CA GLN A 269 -8.32 0.86 32.81
C GLN A 269 -7.05 0.39 33.54
N GLY A 270 -7.11 -0.71 34.27
CA GLY A 270 -5.98 -1.26 35.02
C GLY A 270 -4.95 -2.02 34.20
N TYR A 271 -5.21 -2.31 32.92
CA TYR A 271 -4.26 -3.04 32.07
C TYR A 271 -3.15 -2.15 31.52
N GLU A 272 -3.41 -0.85 31.26
CA GLU A 272 -2.42 0.07 30.70
C GLU A 272 -2.78 1.53 31.03
N GLU A 273 -1.79 2.37 31.39
CA GLU A 273 -1.99 3.76 31.83
C GLU A 273 -2.54 4.67 30.69
N SER A 274 -2.25 4.35 29.43
CA SER A 274 -2.67 5.13 28.26
C SER A 274 -4.14 4.91 27.88
N LEU A 275 -4.81 3.90 28.43
CA LEU A 275 -6.21 3.62 28.11
C LEU A 275 -7.15 4.66 28.73
N ILE A 276 -8.05 5.19 27.90
CA ILE A 276 -9.09 6.13 28.32
C ILE A 276 -10.44 5.42 28.19
N VAL A 277 -11.02 5.02 29.33
CA VAL A 277 -12.29 4.29 29.31
C VAL A 277 -13.49 5.24 29.49
N ARG A 278 -14.52 5.03 28.69
CA ARG A 278 -15.82 5.69 28.73
C ARG A 278 -16.86 4.70 29.23
N GLU A 279 -17.46 4.96 30.37
CA GLU A 279 -18.44 4.06 30.98
C GLU A 279 -19.79 4.12 30.26
N LEU A 280 -20.40 2.95 30.09
CA LEU A 280 -21.78 2.75 29.68
C LEU A 280 -22.52 2.11 30.88
N PRO A 281 -23.71 2.60 31.26
CA PRO A 281 -24.42 2.08 32.42
C PRO A 281 -24.74 0.58 32.28
N GLY A 282 -24.58 -0.19 33.36
CA GLY A 282 -24.93 -1.62 33.44
C GLY A 282 -23.77 -2.57 33.17
N ASP A 283 -24.07 -3.84 32.88
CA ASP A 283 -23.13 -4.94 32.80
C ASP A 283 -22.81 -5.39 31.35
N ARG A 284 -23.49 -4.82 30.36
CA ARG A 284 -23.33 -5.12 28.93
C ARG A 284 -23.73 -3.93 28.06
N VAL A 285 -23.27 -3.94 26.81
CA VAL A 285 -23.76 -3.02 25.77
C VAL A 285 -25.18 -3.43 25.39
N GLN A 286 -26.09 -2.45 25.28
CA GLN A 286 -27.51 -2.64 25.00
C GLN A 286 -28.07 -1.47 24.18
N PRO A 287 -29.27 -1.61 23.54
CA PRO A 287 -29.82 -0.60 22.63
C PRO A 287 -29.88 0.83 23.21
N GLY A 288 -30.15 0.96 24.51
CA GLY A 288 -30.16 2.27 25.19
C GLY A 288 -28.81 3.00 25.21
N HIS A 289 -27.74 2.40 24.75
CA HIS A 289 -26.42 3.03 24.65
C HIS A 289 -26.09 3.53 23.24
N VAL A 290 -26.89 3.16 22.21
CA VAL A 290 -26.55 3.42 20.80
C VAL A 290 -26.37 4.91 20.52
N ASP A 291 -27.28 5.78 20.97
CA ASP A 291 -27.14 7.23 20.81
C ASP A 291 -25.82 7.74 21.39
N ARG A 292 -25.43 7.22 22.58
CA ARG A 292 -24.17 7.59 23.23
C ARG A 292 -22.95 7.05 22.49
N LEU A 293 -23.04 5.86 21.90
CA LEU A 293 -21.98 5.28 21.10
C LEU A 293 -21.77 6.05 19.80
N LEU A 294 -22.86 6.48 19.14
CA LEU A 294 -22.80 7.33 17.95
C LEU A 294 -22.16 8.70 18.29
N GLU A 295 -22.59 9.36 19.37
CA GLU A 295 -21.94 10.59 19.83
C GLU A 295 -20.43 10.43 20.09
N LEU A 296 -20.01 9.28 20.64
CA LEU A 296 -18.59 9.00 20.83
C LEU A 296 -17.89 8.72 19.51
N ALA A 297 -18.54 8.00 18.60
CA ALA A 297 -17.98 7.64 17.30
C ALA A 297 -17.73 8.88 16.41
N ASP A 298 -18.60 9.89 16.46
CA ASP A 298 -18.46 11.16 15.74
C ASP A 298 -17.16 11.92 16.09
N ASP A 299 -16.59 11.67 17.26
CA ASP A 299 -15.32 12.25 17.72
C ASP A 299 -14.08 11.41 17.35
N HIS A 300 -14.23 10.35 16.53
CA HIS A 300 -13.16 9.41 16.17
C HIS A 300 -13.15 9.09 14.69
N ASP A 301 -11.99 8.78 14.16
CA ASP A 301 -11.78 8.47 12.74
C ASP A 301 -12.14 7.02 12.39
N ALA A 302 -12.09 6.12 13.37
CA ALA A 302 -12.48 4.73 13.20
C ALA A 302 -13.03 4.12 14.51
N VAL A 303 -13.94 3.15 14.35
CA VAL A 303 -14.51 2.37 15.45
C VAL A 303 -14.06 0.91 15.34
N VAL A 304 -13.65 0.30 16.44
CA VAL A 304 -13.48 -1.15 16.57
C VAL A 304 -14.62 -1.67 17.43
N PHE A 305 -15.55 -2.41 16.85
CA PHE A 305 -16.77 -2.87 17.51
C PHE A 305 -16.74 -4.39 17.67
N GLY A 306 -16.80 -4.89 18.92
CA GLY A 306 -16.95 -6.33 19.14
C GLY A 306 -16.08 -6.93 20.23
N PRO A 307 -14.82 -6.56 20.43
CA PRO A 307 -13.91 -7.25 21.34
C PRO A 307 -14.51 -7.44 22.74
N GLY A 308 -14.81 -8.71 23.11
CA GLY A 308 -15.29 -9.06 24.43
C GLY A 308 -16.73 -8.70 24.77
N LEU A 309 -17.58 -8.31 23.81
CA LEU A 309 -18.98 -7.97 24.04
C LEU A 309 -19.84 -9.16 24.43
N GLY A 310 -19.51 -10.38 23.95
CA GLY A 310 -20.34 -11.57 24.11
C GLY A 310 -21.59 -11.56 23.21
N HIS A 311 -22.42 -12.58 23.36
CA HIS A 311 -23.52 -12.89 22.43
C HIS A 311 -24.93 -12.74 23.06
N ALA A 312 -25.08 -11.87 24.08
CA ALA A 312 -26.39 -11.59 24.63
C ALA A 312 -27.31 -10.92 23.59
N GLU A 313 -28.61 -11.24 23.61
CA GLU A 313 -29.55 -10.72 22.59
C GLU A 313 -29.64 -9.18 22.63
N GLU A 314 -29.55 -8.59 23.83
CA GLU A 314 -29.52 -7.12 23.97
C GLU A 314 -28.29 -6.51 23.32
N THR A 315 -27.13 -7.20 23.41
CA THR A 315 -25.88 -6.78 22.80
C THR A 315 -25.94 -6.91 21.26
N ASN A 316 -26.51 -8.02 20.77
CA ASN A 316 -26.73 -8.21 19.33
C ASN A 316 -27.71 -7.16 18.76
N ALA A 317 -28.77 -6.82 19.52
CA ALA A 317 -29.71 -5.76 19.12
C ALA A 317 -29.00 -4.38 19.08
N ALA A 318 -28.15 -4.07 20.05
CA ALA A 318 -27.37 -2.84 20.05
C ALA A 318 -26.38 -2.80 18.86
N ALA A 319 -25.75 -3.94 18.52
CA ALA A 319 -24.86 -4.03 17.36
C ALA A 319 -25.62 -3.72 16.05
N ARG A 320 -26.81 -4.32 15.85
CA ARG A 320 -27.64 -4.03 14.68
C ARG A 320 -28.03 -2.55 14.59
N GLU A 321 -28.51 -1.97 15.70
CA GLU A 321 -28.92 -0.57 15.75
C GLU A 321 -27.75 0.38 15.50
N PHE A 322 -26.56 0.09 16.08
CA PHE A 322 -25.36 0.90 15.86
C PHE A 322 -24.91 0.83 14.40
N LEU A 323 -24.72 -0.39 13.85
CA LEU A 323 -24.24 -0.58 12.48
C LEU A 323 -25.20 0.00 11.43
N SER A 324 -26.51 -0.02 11.68
CA SER A 324 -27.50 0.59 10.79
C SER A 324 -27.56 2.13 10.87
N ALA A 325 -27.00 2.74 11.89
CA ALA A 325 -27.07 4.19 12.11
C ALA A 325 -25.74 4.91 11.94
N TYR A 326 -24.64 4.16 11.93
CA TYR A 326 -23.30 4.70 11.77
C TYR A 326 -22.91 4.73 10.29
N ASP A 327 -22.26 5.81 9.85
CA ASP A 327 -21.85 6.06 8.46
C ASP A 327 -20.33 6.26 8.29
N GLY A 328 -19.55 6.01 9.34
CA GLY A 328 -18.09 6.10 9.30
C GLY A 328 -17.41 4.72 9.17
N THR A 329 -16.09 4.69 9.34
CA THR A 329 -15.29 3.47 9.23
C THR A 329 -15.37 2.61 10.48
N CYS A 330 -15.77 1.34 10.34
CA CYS A 330 -15.95 0.42 11.47
C CYS A 330 -15.33 -0.95 11.22
N VAL A 331 -14.43 -1.34 12.13
CA VAL A 331 -13.91 -2.72 12.22
C VAL A 331 -14.84 -3.54 13.11
N VAL A 332 -15.43 -4.59 12.55
CA VAL A 332 -16.31 -5.51 13.30
C VAL A 332 -15.59 -6.82 13.53
N ASP A 333 -15.45 -7.22 14.80
CA ASP A 333 -14.80 -8.48 15.19
C ASP A 333 -15.65 -9.27 16.20
N ALA A 334 -15.39 -10.55 16.31
CA ALA A 334 -16.00 -11.47 17.26
C ALA A 334 -17.53 -11.60 17.12
N ASP A 335 -18.27 -11.65 18.23
CA ASP A 335 -19.71 -11.99 18.24
C ASP A 335 -20.61 -11.12 17.36
N PRO A 336 -20.41 -9.78 17.23
CA PRO A 336 -21.21 -8.93 16.36
C PRO A 336 -21.10 -9.22 14.85
N LEU A 337 -20.07 -9.91 14.38
CA LEU A 337 -19.93 -10.31 12.97
C LEU A 337 -21.18 -10.96 12.39
N ARG A 338 -21.85 -11.81 13.18
CA ARG A 338 -23.10 -12.49 12.78
C ARG A 338 -24.29 -11.57 12.55
N GLU A 339 -24.19 -10.30 12.96
CA GLU A 339 -25.23 -9.30 12.78
C GLU A 339 -25.04 -8.47 11.50
N VAL A 340 -23.82 -8.43 10.95
CA VAL A 340 -23.49 -7.68 9.73
C VAL A 340 -24.39 -8.05 8.54
N PRO A 341 -24.66 -9.33 8.20
CA PRO A 341 -25.53 -9.68 7.07
C PRO A 341 -27.02 -9.37 7.28
N LYS A 342 -27.37 -8.84 8.45
CA LYS A 342 -28.77 -8.56 8.83
C LYS A 342 -29.11 -7.06 8.84
N VAL A 343 -28.11 -6.23 8.56
CA VAL A 343 -28.26 -4.77 8.60
C VAL A 343 -28.01 -4.19 7.22
N ASP A 344 -28.68 -3.09 6.95
CA ASP A 344 -28.39 -2.19 5.85
C ASP A 344 -27.65 -0.99 6.46
N THR A 345 -26.48 -0.63 5.93
CA THR A 345 -25.58 0.35 6.52
C THR A 345 -24.87 1.16 5.45
N ASP A 346 -24.61 2.43 5.74
CA ASP A 346 -23.76 3.31 4.92
C ASP A 346 -22.31 3.35 5.45
N ALA A 347 -21.97 2.54 6.47
CA ALA A 347 -20.63 2.50 7.05
C ALA A 347 -19.65 1.71 6.20
N ASP A 348 -18.40 2.18 6.14
CA ASP A 348 -17.27 1.45 5.56
C ASP A 348 -16.83 0.33 6.53
N LEU A 349 -17.31 -0.89 6.32
CA LEU A 349 -17.07 -2.01 7.23
C LEU A 349 -15.82 -2.82 6.86
N ILE A 350 -15.00 -3.11 7.88
CA ILE A 350 -13.96 -4.15 7.83
C ILE A 350 -14.34 -5.25 8.81
N CYS A 351 -14.69 -6.42 8.29
CA CYS A 351 -15.02 -7.59 9.11
C CYS A 351 -13.81 -8.53 9.23
N THR A 352 -13.49 -8.98 10.46
CA THR A 352 -12.31 -9.80 10.72
C THR A 352 -12.66 -11.23 11.19
N PRO A 353 -13.50 -12.02 10.46
CA PRO A 353 -13.89 -13.33 10.89
C PRO A 353 -12.75 -14.36 10.76
N HIS A 354 -12.67 -15.33 11.66
CA HIS A 354 -12.07 -16.61 11.32
C HIS A 354 -13.08 -17.46 10.51
N GLN A 355 -12.64 -18.57 9.91
CA GLN A 355 -13.51 -19.36 9.02
C GLN A 355 -14.85 -19.78 9.66
N GLY A 356 -14.87 -20.17 10.95
CA GLY A 356 -16.10 -20.53 11.64
C GLY A 356 -17.03 -19.33 11.93
N GLU A 357 -16.48 -18.12 12.09
CA GLU A 357 -17.26 -16.88 12.18
C GLU A 357 -17.83 -16.52 10.81
N LEU A 358 -17.05 -16.66 9.74
CA LEU A 358 -17.51 -16.47 8.35
C LEU A 358 -18.71 -17.38 8.04
N GLU A 359 -18.63 -18.66 8.38
CA GLU A 359 -19.77 -19.59 8.23
C GLU A 359 -20.99 -19.15 9.06
N SER A 360 -20.77 -18.60 10.25
CA SER A 360 -21.82 -18.07 11.11
C SER A 360 -22.47 -16.80 10.56
N MET A 361 -21.74 -16.03 9.75
CA MET A 361 -22.26 -14.90 8.98
C MET A 361 -23.10 -15.35 7.77
N GLY A 362 -22.90 -16.57 7.28
CA GLY A 362 -23.56 -17.14 6.10
C GLY A 362 -22.63 -17.32 4.90
N GLY A 363 -21.34 -16.97 5.04
CA GLY A 363 -20.34 -17.19 4.01
C GLY A 363 -19.91 -18.66 3.91
N GLU A 364 -19.26 -18.99 2.80
CA GLU A 364 -18.69 -20.31 2.54
C GLU A 364 -17.18 -20.31 2.73
N THR A 365 -16.58 -21.45 3.01
CA THR A 365 -15.13 -21.61 3.17
C THR A 365 -14.64 -22.88 2.49
N ALA A 366 -13.32 -22.98 2.27
CA ALA A 366 -12.64 -24.14 1.70
C ALA A 366 -11.28 -24.37 2.38
N ASP A 367 -10.80 -25.64 2.36
CA ASP A 367 -9.47 -25.97 2.87
C ASP A 367 -8.35 -25.35 2.02
N ASP A 368 -8.50 -25.40 0.69
CA ASP A 368 -7.58 -24.73 -0.22
C ASP A 368 -7.80 -23.21 -0.19
N TRP A 369 -6.76 -22.46 0.11
CA TRP A 369 -6.86 -21.01 0.23
C TRP A 369 -7.18 -20.31 -1.11
N ARG A 370 -6.80 -20.91 -2.25
CA ARG A 370 -7.11 -20.35 -3.58
C ARG A 370 -8.59 -20.50 -3.92
N GLU A 371 -9.18 -21.63 -3.55
CA GLU A 371 -10.64 -21.82 -3.66
C GLU A 371 -11.36 -20.85 -2.72
N ARG A 372 -10.85 -20.70 -1.49
CA ARG A 372 -11.41 -19.77 -0.49
C ARG A 372 -11.35 -18.30 -0.95
N MET A 373 -10.32 -17.88 -1.72
CA MET A 373 -10.25 -16.51 -2.27
C MET A 373 -11.54 -16.14 -3.02
N SER A 374 -11.95 -16.96 -3.99
CA SER A 374 -13.16 -16.66 -4.78
C SER A 374 -14.44 -16.69 -3.96
N LEU A 375 -14.50 -17.52 -2.91
CA LEU A 375 -15.66 -17.55 -2.00
C LEU A 375 -15.74 -16.27 -1.17
N VAL A 376 -14.59 -15.80 -0.64
CA VAL A 376 -14.51 -14.59 0.17
C VAL A 376 -14.77 -13.35 -0.69
N GLU A 377 -14.20 -13.26 -1.89
CA GLU A 377 -14.42 -12.18 -2.85
C GLU A 377 -15.91 -12.01 -3.18
N ASN A 378 -16.58 -13.10 -3.58
CA ASN A 378 -18.00 -13.05 -3.87
C ASN A 378 -18.85 -12.65 -2.65
N TYR A 379 -18.47 -13.07 -1.44
CA TYR A 379 -19.22 -12.75 -0.24
C TYR A 379 -18.96 -11.32 0.25
N ALA A 380 -17.77 -10.79 0.03
CA ALA A 380 -17.45 -9.37 0.25
C ALA A 380 -18.27 -8.46 -0.66
N ASP A 381 -18.35 -8.79 -1.97
CA ASP A 381 -19.19 -8.10 -2.95
C ASP A 381 -20.70 -8.17 -2.58
N GLU A 382 -21.20 -9.36 -2.16
CA GLU A 382 -22.60 -9.53 -1.74
C GLU A 382 -22.97 -8.64 -0.54
N LEU A 383 -22.04 -8.48 0.42
CA LEU A 383 -22.27 -7.71 1.64
C LEU A 383 -21.89 -6.22 1.53
N ASP A 384 -21.18 -5.83 0.47
CA ASP A 384 -20.56 -4.50 0.30
C ASP A 384 -19.68 -4.13 1.50
N VAL A 385 -18.73 -5.04 1.86
CA VAL A 385 -17.82 -4.88 3.00
C VAL A 385 -16.42 -5.41 2.66
N THR A 386 -15.41 -4.92 3.36
CA THR A 386 -14.10 -5.57 3.33
C THR A 386 -14.06 -6.74 4.32
N LEU A 387 -13.74 -7.93 3.82
CA LEU A 387 -13.52 -9.13 4.63
C LEU A 387 -12.02 -9.39 4.83
N LEU A 388 -11.59 -9.61 6.07
CA LEU A 388 -10.30 -10.16 6.43
C LEU A 388 -10.53 -11.51 7.10
N VAL A 389 -10.54 -12.58 6.29
CA VAL A 389 -10.80 -13.96 6.77
C VAL A 389 -9.52 -14.59 7.28
N LYS A 390 -9.44 -14.74 8.61
CA LYS A 390 -8.26 -15.25 9.32
C LYS A 390 -7.96 -16.72 9.01
N GLY A 391 -6.67 -17.04 8.78
CA GLY A 391 -6.21 -18.42 8.52
C GLY A 391 -4.68 -18.53 8.45
N ALA A 392 -4.17 -19.68 7.99
CA ALA A 392 -2.75 -19.80 7.65
C ALA A 392 -2.38 -18.97 6.40
N HIS A 393 -3.36 -18.67 5.58
CA HIS A 393 -3.39 -17.62 4.58
C HIS A 393 -4.64 -16.79 4.91
N ASP A 394 -4.42 -15.55 5.33
CA ASP A 394 -5.50 -14.60 5.52
C ASP A 394 -5.98 -14.15 4.15
N ILE A 395 -7.29 -14.19 3.91
CA ILE A 395 -7.87 -13.69 2.66
C ILE A 395 -8.51 -12.33 2.94
N ILE A 396 -8.07 -11.32 2.21
CA ILE A 396 -8.55 -9.95 2.35
C ILE A 396 -9.20 -9.54 1.04
N SER A 397 -10.48 -9.18 1.05
CA SER A 397 -11.19 -8.75 -0.15
C SER A 397 -12.26 -7.71 0.16
N ASP A 398 -12.43 -6.75 -0.73
CA ASP A 398 -13.53 -5.78 -0.76
C ASP A 398 -14.59 -6.11 -1.83
N GLY A 399 -14.46 -7.29 -2.48
CA GLY A 399 -15.31 -7.73 -3.58
C GLY A 399 -14.81 -7.34 -4.97
N GLU A 400 -13.93 -6.34 -5.08
CA GLU A 400 -13.30 -5.91 -6.35
C GLU A 400 -11.84 -6.40 -6.44
N GLU A 401 -11.08 -6.25 -5.37
CA GLU A 401 -9.68 -6.71 -5.24
C GLU A 401 -9.55 -7.72 -4.11
N THR A 402 -8.73 -8.75 -4.33
CA THR A 402 -8.42 -9.77 -3.32
C THR A 402 -6.91 -9.86 -3.09
N ARG A 403 -6.51 -9.75 -1.83
CA ARG A 403 -5.13 -9.86 -1.36
C ARG A 403 -4.99 -11.05 -0.39
N VAL A 404 -3.77 -11.51 -0.20
CA VAL A 404 -3.48 -12.67 0.66
C VAL A 404 -2.35 -12.36 1.63
N GLY A 405 -2.63 -12.44 2.93
CA GLY A 405 -1.65 -12.44 4.01
C GLY A 405 -1.09 -13.87 4.22
N ARG A 406 0.22 -13.96 4.46
CA ARG A 406 0.89 -15.25 4.73
C ARG A 406 1.93 -15.19 5.84
N THR A 407 2.01 -14.07 6.54
CA THR A 407 2.80 -13.92 7.76
C THR A 407 2.10 -14.56 8.94
N GLY A 408 2.85 -14.88 9.97
CA GLY A 408 2.34 -15.53 11.15
C GLY A 408 2.70 -17.02 11.22
N ASN A 409 2.43 -17.61 12.36
CA ASN A 409 2.84 -18.98 12.68
C ASN A 409 1.79 -19.66 13.58
N PRO A 410 1.86 -21.00 13.72
CA PRO A 410 0.90 -21.75 14.52
C PRO A 410 0.83 -21.36 16.01
N GLY A 411 1.84 -20.69 16.57
CA GLY A 411 1.80 -20.15 17.93
C GLY A 411 0.72 -19.11 18.16
N MET A 412 0.26 -18.46 17.07
CA MET A 412 -0.79 -17.44 17.11
C MET A 412 -2.21 -18.00 17.26
N THR A 413 -2.39 -19.30 17.35
CA THR A 413 -3.72 -19.93 17.57
C THR A 413 -4.23 -19.77 19.01
N VAL A 414 -3.56 -18.97 19.84
CA VAL A 414 -3.98 -18.61 21.19
C VAL A 414 -5.06 -17.51 21.16
N GLY A 415 -6.04 -17.59 22.07
CA GLY A 415 -7.10 -16.56 22.15
C GLY A 415 -6.54 -15.18 22.48
N GLY A 416 -7.02 -14.14 21.80
CA GLY A 416 -6.62 -12.74 21.97
C GLY A 416 -5.78 -12.18 20.84
N THR A 417 -5.19 -13.01 19.97
CA THR A 417 -4.43 -12.53 18.78
C THR A 417 -5.36 -11.88 17.74
N GLY A 418 -6.63 -12.32 17.68
CA GLY A 418 -7.67 -11.66 16.89
C GLY A 418 -8.02 -10.27 17.43
N ASP A 419 -8.10 -10.12 18.76
CA ASP A 419 -8.32 -8.79 19.38
C ASP A 419 -7.17 -7.82 19.06
N VAL A 420 -5.92 -8.32 19.02
CA VAL A 420 -4.75 -7.54 18.59
C VAL A 420 -4.89 -7.14 17.13
N LEU A 421 -5.27 -8.06 16.25
CA LEU A 421 -5.51 -7.78 14.83
C LEU A 421 -6.59 -6.71 14.65
N ALA A 422 -7.73 -6.84 15.34
CA ALA A 422 -8.83 -5.86 15.27
C ALA A 422 -8.35 -4.44 15.69
N GLY A 423 -7.52 -4.36 16.72
CA GLY A 423 -6.93 -3.09 17.15
C GLY A 423 -5.97 -2.48 16.12
N ILE A 424 -5.08 -3.29 15.53
CA ILE A 424 -4.18 -2.84 14.44
C ILE A 424 -5.02 -2.36 13.25
N THR A 425 -6.04 -3.14 12.86
CA THR A 425 -6.94 -2.79 11.75
C THR A 425 -7.63 -1.45 12.01
N GLY A 426 -8.15 -1.22 13.22
CA GLY A 426 -8.80 0.05 13.59
C GLY A 426 -7.85 1.25 13.51
N ALA A 427 -6.60 1.09 13.94
CA ALA A 427 -5.60 2.15 13.83
C ALA A 427 -5.26 2.49 12.37
N LEU A 428 -5.17 1.48 11.51
CA LEU A 428 -4.85 1.69 10.08
C LEU A 428 -6.06 2.22 9.31
N ALA A 429 -7.25 1.76 9.62
CA ALA A 429 -8.50 2.22 9.02
C ALA A 429 -8.83 3.69 9.32
N SER A 430 -8.20 4.29 10.34
CA SER A 430 -8.36 5.73 10.61
C SER A 430 -7.65 6.64 9.61
N GLY A 431 -6.82 6.10 8.71
CA GLY A 431 -6.06 6.90 7.74
C GLY A 431 -5.85 6.26 6.37
N HIS A 432 -6.39 5.05 6.16
CA HIS A 432 -6.27 4.31 4.90
C HIS A 432 -7.63 3.73 4.49
N ASP A 433 -7.79 3.46 3.19
CA ASP A 433 -8.95 2.69 2.71
C ASP A 433 -9.02 1.30 3.37
N THR A 434 -10.19 0.69 3.33
CA THR A 434 -10.51 -0.52 4.08
C THR A 434 -9.66 -1.73 3.65
N LEU A 435 -9.40 -1.88 2.34
CA LEU A 435 -8.62 -3.00 1.81
C LEU A 435 -7.14 -2.87 2.19
N THR A 436 -6.56 -1.68 2.03
CA THR A 436 -5.18 -1.37 2.44
C THR A 436 -5.00 -1.55 3.94
N ALA A 437 -5.91 -1.01 4.76
CA ALA A 437 -5.86 -1.14 6.21
C ALA A 437 -5.91 -2.60 6.67
N ALA A 438 -6.85 -3.39 6.13
CA ALA A 438 -6.99 -4.80 6.44
C ALA A 438 -5.78 -5.64 6.00
N GLY A 439 -5.27 -5.38 4.79
CA GLY A 439 -4.10 -6.07 4.26
C GLY A 439 -2.86 -5.83 5.12
N ILE A 440 -2.53 -4.57 5.37
CA ILE A 440 -1.37 -4.22 6.21
C ILE A 440 -1.55 -4.74 7.64
N ALA A 441 -2.77 -4.68 8.21
CA ALA A 441 -3.04 -5.20 9.54
C ALA A 441 -2.77 -6.72 9.63
N ALA A 442 -3.21 -7.49 8.65
CA ALA A 442 -2.94 -8.94 8.57
C ALA A 442 -1.43 -9.21 8.54
N PHE A 443 -0.70 -8.52 7.66
CA PHE A 443 0.77 -8.63 7.56
C PHE A 443 1.47 -8.27 8.87
N VAL A 444 1.12 -7.14 9.47
CA VAL A 444 1.75 -6.63 10.71
C VAL A 444 1.47 -7.56 11.89
N ASN A 445 0.21 -8.01 12.05
CA ASN A 445 -0.17 -8.93 13.12
C ASN A 445 0.58 -10.26 13.00
N GLY A 446 0.61 -10.85 11.80
CA GLY A 446 1.34 -12.09 11.56
C GLY A 446 2.85 -11.94 11.79
N ARG A 447 3.45 -10.86 11.27
CA ARG A 447 4.87 -10.57 11.48
C ARG A 447 5.20 -10.29 12.95
N ALA A 448 4.33 -9.60 13.69
CA ALA A 448 4.50 -9.41 15.13
C ALA A 448 4.52 -10.77 15.86
N GLY A 449 3.64 -11.69 15.46
CA GLY A 449 3.65 -13.08 15.93
C GLY A 449 4.95 -13.82 15.61
N ASP A 450 5.48 -13.68 14.38
CA ASP A 450 6.75 -14.30 13.98
C ASP A 450 7.93 -13.74 14.79
N LEU A 451 7.94 -12.43 15.04
CA LEU A 451 8.95 -11.80 15.91
C LEU A 451 8.80 -12.23 17.40
N ALA A 452 7.57 -12.48 17.85
CA ALA A 452 7.30 -12.89 19.23
C ALA A 452 7.69 -14.37 19.50
N VAL A 453 7.59 -15.23 18.48
CA VAL A 453 7.97 -16.64 18.60
C VAL A 453 9.44 -16.74 18.99
N GLY A 454 10.37 -16.15 18.24
CA GLY A 454 11.80 -16.16 18.55
C GLY A 454 12.25 -17.47 19.19
N ASP A 455 12.76 -17.40 20.42
CA ASP A 455 13.19 -18.55 21.23
C ASP A 455 12.05 -19.22 22.03
N ARG A 456 10.80 -18.73 21.94
CA ARG A 456 9.63 -19.21 22.71
C ARG A 456 8.85 -20.32 22.04
N GLU A 457 9.11 -20.57 20.76
CA GLU A 457 8.35 -21.51 19.92
C GLU A 457 6.83 -21.22 19.97
N TYR A 458 5.99 -22.12 20.49
CA TYR A 458 4.53 -22.00 20.51
C TYR A 458 3.96 -21.46 21.82
N GLY A 459 4.80 -20.96 22.73
CA GLY A 459 4.38 -20.46 24.05
C GLY A 459 4.15 -18.94 24.10
N ILE A 460 3.69 -18.33 23.02
CA ILE A 460 3.42 -16.89 22.97
C ILE A 460 2.05 -16.55 23.59
N LEU A 461 1.95 -15.35 24.14
CA LEU A 461 0.71 -14.74 24.58
C LEU A 461 0.35 -13.57 23.68
N PRO A 462 -0.94 -13.15 23.57
CA PRO A 462 -1.32 -11.98 22.79
C PRO A 462 -0.57 -10.70 23.20
N THR A 463 -0.26 -10.57 24.48
CA THR A 463 0.53 -9.44 25.01
C THR A 463 1.97 -9.43 24.52
N ASP A 464 2.53 -10.56 24.10
CA ASP A 464 3.87 -10.63 23.50
C ASP A 464 3.91 -9.98 22.09
N LEU A 465 2.77 -9.91 21.41
CA LEU A 465 2.65 -9.27 20.10
C LEU A 465 2.70 -7.74 20.21
N LEU A 466 2.15 -7.17 21.28
CA LEU A 466 2.01 -5.72 21.42
C LEU A 466 3.34 -4.97 21.26
N ASP A 467 4.40 -5.44 21.90
CA ASP A 467 5.75 -4.86 21.78
C ASP A 467 6.43 -5.19 20.44
N ARG A 468 5.85 -6.08 19.65
CA ARG A 468 6.34 -6.47 18.32
C ARG A 468 5.63 -5.76 17.17
N ILE A 469 4.51 -5.09 17.43
CA ILE A 469 3.79 -4.30 16.41
C ILE A 469 4.70 -3.20 15.80
N PRO A 470 5.32 -2.29 16.59
CA PRO A 470 6.18 -1.26 16.00
C PRO A 470 7.35 -1.80 15.18
N PRO A 471 8.15 -2.79 15.64
CA PRO A 471 9.19 -3.36 14.80
C PRO A 471 8.65 -4.17 13.60
N ALA A 472 7.42 -4.69 13.65
CA ALA A 472 6.78 -5.30 12.48
C ALA A 472 6.41 -4.28 11.41
N MET A 473 6.02 -3.07 11.81
CA MET A 473 5.65 -1.96 10.92
C MET A 473 6.87 -1.20 10.39
N TRP A 474 7.78 -0.79 11.26
CA TRP A 474 8.85 0.17 10.95
C TRP A 474 10.26 -0.38 11.19
N GLY A 475 10.39 -1.62 11.62
CA GLY A 475 11.68 -2.24 11.85
C GLY A 475 12.38 -2.61 10.53
N ASP A 476 13.64 -2.20 10.40
CA ASP A 476 14.50 -2.75 9.37
C ASP A 476 14.87 -4.20 9.74
N ASP A 477 14.71 -5.14 8.81
CA ASP A 477 15.40 -6.43 8.92
C ASP A 477 16.88 -6.18 8.63
N LYS A 478 17.64 -6.03 9.71
CA LYS A 478 19.11 -6.08 9.65
C LYS A 478 19.56 -7.51 9.72
#